data_9a6e77fbb84dba5bf3b13bfecb0eee51
#
_entry.id   9a6e77fbb84dba5bf3b13bfecb0eee51
#
_cell.length_a   1.000
_cell.length_b   1.000
_cell.length_c   1.000
_cell.angle_alpha   90.00
_cell.angle_beta   90.00
_cell.angle_gamma   90.00
#
_symmetry.space_group_name_H-M   'P 1'
#
loop_
_entity.id
_entity.type
_entity.pdbx_description
1 polymer ?
#
loop_
_entity_poly.entity_id
_entity_poly.type
_entity_poly.pdbx_seq_one_letter_code
_entity_poly.pdbx_strand_id
1 'polypeptide(L)'
;MSSVFVTVGMGPWPFDRLVRAVSPLCSEHDVFVQTGTSPVVPPCPYERFLGPAETLRRITDADVVVTHGGNTVRLAQRAGKVPIAVAREAARGEMRNDHQVAYLATELAGGRIRVLTGDRPALATAVADHPAVQSRMLAAAPPLPPPADPVRMVEALDAALSPAGGPFDRHPLARYRWAWTQLAARTGRHLDLGVGDGTFTAALHRETKLDVVAVDAHPGYLRELRAAEPHLPLGRVGAALPFASGAFDSISALDVLEHVADEAGTLAELHRVLRPGGLLVLTVPARHAFSVLDPDNAKLTLPRLHRAVYQRRFGRTEYERRFVDAANGLRGDMAWDRPQHTNYRATELLAALSAVGFEPTARDGAGLYWRLVQVPALLLPRRLARLLDAPQRLDARLFHRANLFLTATRR
;
A
#
# COMPACT_ATOMS: atom_id res chain seq x y z
N MET A 1 -23.20 42.31 -9.85
CA MET A 1 -23.70 40.93 -10.01
C MET A 1 -22.47 40.01 -10.00
N SER A 2 -22.37 39.14 -9.01
CA SER A 2 -21.19 38.25 -8.87
C SER A 2 -21.51 36.87 -9.42
N SER A 3 -20.50 36.17 -9.92
CA SER A 3 -20.61 34.73 -10.23
C SER A 3 -20.44 33.92 -8.95
N VAL A 4 -21.39 33.04 -8.66
CA VAL A 4 -21.44 32.26 -7.41
C VAL A 4 -21.50 30.77 -7.74
N PHE A 5 -20.52 30.02 -7.30
CA PHE A 5 -20.55 28.56 -7.37
C PHE A 5 -20.86 27.95 -6.02
N VAL A 6 -21.94 27.19 -5.96
CA VAL A 6 -22.38 26.48 -4.75
C VAL A 6 -22.19 24.97 -4.94
N THR A 7 -21.53 24.30 -4.01
CA THR A 7 -21.34 22.85 -4.09
C THR A 7 -21.55 22.15 -2.75
N VAL A 8 -22.36 21.13 -2.76
CA VAL A 8 -22.58 20.25 -1.60
C VAL A 8 -21.69 19.00 -1.63
N GLY A 9 -20.80 18.87 -2.65
CA GLY A 9 -19.92 17.73 -2.83
C GLY A 9 -20.61 16.48 -3.37
N MET A 10 -19.87 15.36 -3.43
CA MET A 10 -20.31 14.10 -4.06
C MET A 10 -20.68 13.01 -3.05
N GLY A 11 -20.75 13.33 -1.76
CA GLY A 11 -21.06 12.35 -0.71
C GLY A 11 -22.52 11.85 -0.78
N PRO A 12 -22.82 10.70 -0.15
CA PRO A 12 -24.16 10.11 -0.16
C PRO A 12 -25.17 10.84 0.73
N TRP A 13 -24.75 11.86 1.44
CA TRP A 13 -25.57 12.61 2.39
C TRP A 13 -26.17 13.85 1.72
N PRO A 14 -27.51 13.99 1.69
CA PRO A 14 -28.15 15.19 1.15
C PRO A 14 -27.82 16.42 2.00
N PHE A 15 -27.85 17.58 1.38
CA PHE A 15 -27.64 18.85 2.08
C PHE A 15 -28.70 19.89 1.71
N ASP A 16 -29.95 19.53 1.96
CA ASP A 16 -31.15 20.28 1.57
C ASP A 16 -31.17 21.69 2.14
N ARG A 17 -30.68 21.85 3.37
CA ARG A 17 -30.61 23.16 4.05
C ARG A 17 -29.76 24.15 3.26
N LEU A 18 -28.59 23.74 2.79
CA LEU A 18 -27.73 24.59 1.98
C LEU A 18 -28.38 24.89 0.61
N VAL A 19 -28.92 23.87 -0.07
CA VAL A 19 -29.52 24.04 -1.39
C VAL A 19 -30.73 24.99 -1.32
N ARG A 20 -31.59 24.89 -0.29
CA ARG A 20 -32.70 25.83 -0.07
C ARG A 20 -32.21 27.25 0.22
N ALA A 21 -31.12 27.41 0.96
CA ALA A 21 -30.57 28.73 1.30
C ALA A 21 -30.01 29.49 0.09
N VAL A 22 -29.81 28.82 -1.05
CA VAL A 22 -29.34 29.44 -2.30
C VAL A 22 -30.43 30.22 -3.03
N SER A 23 -31.72 29.88 -2.85
CA SER A 23 -32.83 30.43 -3.64
C SER A 23 -32.84 31.97 -3.76
N PRO A 24 -32.60 32.76 -2.70
CA PRO A 24 -32.55 34.21 -2.81
C PRO A 24 -31.41 34.73 -3.71
N LEU A 25 -30.32 34.00 -3.81
CA LEU A 25 -29.15 34.40 -4.61
C LEU A 25 -29.41 34.31 -6.12
N CYS A 26 -30.29 33.38 -6.53
CA CYS A 26 -30.54 33.09 -7.94
C CYS A 26 -31.17 34.25 -8.73
N SER A 27 -31.81 35.22 -8.06
CA SER A 27 -32.35 36.42 -8.68
C SER A 27 -31.40 37.59 -8.70
N GLU A 28 -30.36 37.57 -7.85
CA GLU A 28 -29.45 38.70 -7.64
C GLU A 28 -28.04 38.48 -8.23
N HIS A 29 -27.69 37.25 -8.47
CA HIS A 29 -26.36 36.84 -8.89
C HIS A 29 -26.38 35.79 -10.01
N ASP A 30 -25.28 35.56 -10.71
CA ASP A 30 -25.10 34.46 -11.63
C ASP A 30 -24.67 33.19 -10.82
N VAL A 31 -25.67 32.37 -10.51
CA VAL A 31 -25.47 31.23 -9.58
C VAL A 31 -25.52 29.90 -10.31
N PHE A 32 -24.53 29.05 -10.06
CA PHE A 32 -24.56 27.65 -10.46
C PHE A 32 -24.43 26.74 -9.24
N VAL A 33 -25.27 25.71 -9.16
CA VAL A 33 -25.36 24.81 -7.98
C VAL A 33 -25.02 23.37 -8.34
N GLN A 34 -24.10 22.77 -7.60
CA GLN A 34 -23.97 21.32 -7.57
C GLN A 34 -24.75 20.78 -6.36
N THR A 35 -25.82 20.05 -6.62
CA THR A 35 -26.78 19.61 -5.58
C THR A 35 -26.47 18.24 -4.96
N GLY A 36 -25.56 17.45 -5.55
CA GLY A 36 -25.19 16.13 -5.05
C GLY A 36 -26.39 15.18 -4.98
N THR A 37 -26.59 14.61 -3.79
CA THR A 37 -27.73 13.70 -3.49
C THR A 37 -28.96 14.43 -2.97
N SER A 38 -28.92 15.76 -2.81
CA SER A 38 -30.12 16.52 -2.38
C SER A 38 -31.24 16.42 -3.42
N PRO A 39 -32.47 16.10 -3.01
CA PRO A 39 -33.63 16.13 -3.87
C PRO A 39 -34.16 17.54 -4.13
N VAL A 40 -33.66 18.54 -3.43
CA VAL A 40 -34.09 19.93 -3.58
C VAL A 40 -33.58 20.50 -4.89
N VAL A 41 -34.51 21.06 -5.69
CA VAL A 41 -34.23 21.73 -6.96
C VAL A 41 -34.12 23.23 -6.71
N PRO A 42 -32.93 23.85 -6.92
CA PRO A 42 -32.77 25.29 -6.81
C PRO A 42 -33.41 26.00 -8.03
N PRO A 43 -33.84 27.27 -7.93
CA PRO A 43 -34.42 28.01 -9.05
C PRO A 43 -33.38 28.56 -10.04
N CYS A 44 -32.11 28.23 -9.91
CA CYS A 44 -31.01 28.62 -10.79
C CYS A 44 -30.38 27.37 -11.45
N PRO A 45 -29.50 27.57 -12.47
CA PRO A 45 -28.81 26.47 -13.14
C PRO A 45 -28.09 25.54 -12.16
N TYR A 46 -28.30 24.24 -12.33
CA TYR A 46 -27.71 23.25 -11.44
C TYR A 46 -27.36 21.94 -12.16
N GLU A 47 -26.46 21.20 -11.55
CA GLU A 47 -26.21 19.79 -11.84
C GLU A 47 -26.09 18.99 -10.53
N ARG A 48 -26.42 17.71 -10.60
CA ARG A 48 -26.29 16.85 -9.41
C ARG A 48 -24.83 16.54 -9.09
N PHE A 49 -24.07 16.15 -10.10
CA PHE A 49 -22.67 15.76 -9.94
C PHE A 49 -21.82 16.38 -11.06
N LEU A 50 -20.66 16.85 -10.69
CA LEU A 50 -19.65 17.40 -11.61
C LEU A 50 -18.40 16.53 -11.60
N GLY A 51 -17.74 16.40 -12.74
CA GLY A 51 -16.40 15.82 -12.81
C GLY A 51 -15.36 16.72 -12.11
N PRO A 52 -14.20 16.14 -11.70
CA PRO A 52 -13.16 16.90 -10.98
C PRO A 52 -12.65 18.14 -11.73
N ALA A 53 -12.45 18.02 -13.04
CA ALA A 53 -11.96 19.13 -13.89
C ALA A 53 -12.98 20.27 -13.94
N GLU A 54 -14.27 19.97 -14.14
CA GLU A 54 -15.35 20.95 -14.17
C GLU A 54 -15.55 21.61 -12.81
N THR A 55 -15.47 20.84 -11.73
CA THR A 55 -15.54 21.38 -10.37
C THR A 55 -14.43 22.40 -10.12
N LEU A 56 -13.19 22.06 -10.51
CA LEU A 56 -12.03 22.95 -10.35
C LEU A 56 -12.20 24.20 -11.21
N ARG A 57 -12.63 24.06 -12.46
CA ARG A 57 -12.91 25.19 -13.35
C ARG A 57 -13.91 26.17 -12.73
N ARG A 58 -15.07 25.65 -12.24
CA ARG A 58 -16.08 26.48 -11.60
C ARG A 58 -15.60 27.17 -10.33
N ILE A 59 -14.77 26.49 -9.52
CA ILE A 59 -14.14 27.12 -8.36
C ILE A 59 -13.23 28.27 -8.78
N THR A 60 -12.45 28.09 -9.84
CA THR A 60 -11.49 29.10 -10.33
C THR A 60 -12.22 30.30 -10.91
N ASP A 61 -13.26 30.08 -11.71
CA ASP A 61 -13.98 31.11 -12.46
C ASP A 61 -14.95 31.92 -11.58
N ALA A 62 -15.48 31.32 -10.50
CA ALA A 62 -16.45 32.02 -9.63
C ALA A 62 -15.80 33.12 -8.79
N ASP A 63 -16.52 34.25 -8.62
CA ASP A 63 -16.15 35.28 -7.66
C ASP A 63 -16.33 34.80 -6.21
N VAL A 64 -17.38 34.03 -5.98
CA VAL A 64 -17.74 33.50 -4.66
C VAL A 64 -17.94 31.98 -4.73
N VAL A 65 -17.27 31.26 -3.84
CA VAL A 65 -17.46 29.81 -3.68
C VAL A 65 -18.15 29.53 -2.36
N VAL A 66 -19.30 28.86 -2.43
CA VAL A 66 -20.04 28.37 -1.26
C VAL A 66 -19.96 26.85 -1.22
N THR A 67 -19.58 26.27 -0.07
CA THR A 67 -19.37 24.83 0.04
C THR A 67 -19.70 24.27 1.42
N HIS A 68 -19.59 22.96 1.56
CA HIS A 68 -19.66 22.24 2.82
C HIS A 68 -18.26 22.10 3.46
N GLY A 69 -18.18 21.55 4.67
CA GLY A 69 -16.92 21.29 5.37
C GLY A 69 -16.18 20.05 4.86
N GLY A 70 -15.64 20.13 3.65
CA GLY A 70 -14.89 19.05 3.00
C GLY A 70 -13.71 19.55 2.16
N ASN A 71 -13.11 18.66 1.35
CA ASN A 71 -11.95 18.97 0.51
C ASN A 71 -12.14 20.17 -0.42
N THR A 72 -13.37 20.51 -0.79
CA THR A 72 -13.66 21.68 -1.63
C THR A 72 -13.21 22.99 -0.98
N VAL A 73 -13.19 23.06 0.35
CA VAL A 73 -12.64 24.21 1.08
C VAL A 73 -11.17 24.42 0.68
N ARG A 74 -10.36 23.38 0.73
CA ARG A 74 -8.93 23.46 0.36
C ARG A 74 -8.72 23.71 -1.12
N LEU A 75 -9.56 23.18 -1.99
CA LEU A 75 -9.50 23.48 -3.43
C LEU A 75 -9.76 24.97 -3.70
N ALA A 76 -10.78 25.55 -3.07
CA ALA A 76 -11.08 26.95 -3.19
C ALA A 76 -9.95 27.86 -2.65
N GLN A 77 -9.42 27.52 -1.49
CA GLN A 77 -8.30 28.25 -0.89
C GLN A 77 -7.06 28.23 -1.82
N ARG A 78 -6.75 27.10 -2.44
CA ARG A 78 -5.65 26.95 -3.41
C ARG A 78 -5.87 27.69 -4.72
N ALA A 79 -7.14 27.85 -5.12
CA ALA A 79 -7.52 28.70 -6.22
C ALA A 79 -7.47 30.22 -5.87
N GLY A 80 -6.94 30.58 -4.69
CA GLY A 80 -6.86 31.97 -4.24
C GLY A 80 -8.16 32.55 -3.73
N LYS A 81 -9.14 31.70 -3.39
CA LYS A 81 -10.48 32.13 -2.89
C LYS A 81 -10.56 31.97 -1.37
N VAL A 82 -11.44 32.73 -0.75
CA VAL A 82 -11.90 32.53 0.62
C VAL A 82 -13.31 31.90 0.53
N PRO A 83 -13.47 30.57 0.69
CA PRO A 83 -14.79 29.99 0.55
C PRO A 83 -15.72 30.38 1.71
N ILE A 84 -17.02 30.47 1.42
CA ILE A 84 -18.08 30.51 2.43
C ILE A 84 -18.49 29.05 2.68
N ALA A 85 -18.35 28.58 3.89
CA ALA A 85 -18.64 27.19 4.25
C ALA A 85 -19.78 27.06 5.25
N VAL A 86 -20.61 26.02 5.05
CA VAL A 86 -21.67 25.59 5.95
C VAL A 86 -21.43 24.12 6.29
N ALA A 87 -21.26 23.79 7.57
CA ALA A 87 -21.09 22.40 7.99
C ALA A 87 -22.41 21.62 7.85
N ARG A 88 -22.31 20.34 7.49
CA ARG A 88 -23.37 19.37 7.79
C ARG A 88 -23.29 19.02 9.27
N GLU A 89 -24.44 18.87 9.90
CA GLU A 89 -24.57 18.59 11.33
C GLU A 89 -25.28 17.25 11.56
N ALA A 90 -24.72 16.42 12.45
CA ALA A 90 -25.29 15.13 12.79
C ALA A 90 -26.68 15.26 13.45
N ALA A 91 -26.86 16.27 14.29
CA ALA A 91 -28.13 16.56 14.94
C ALA A 91 -29.29 16.85 13.95
N ARG A 92 -28.95 17.19 12.70
CA ARG A 92 -29.94 17.46 11.61
C ARG A 92 -30.12 16.27 10.68
N GLY A 93 -29.49 15.14 10.95
CA GLY A 93 -29.47 13.99 10.03
C GLY A 93 -28.70 14.22 8.72
N GLU A 94 -27.95 15.29 8.60
CA GLU A 94 -27.19 15.67 7.40
C GLU A 94 -25.88 14.87 7.25
N MET A 95 -25.42 14.21 8.33
CA MET A 95 -24.22 13.38 8.37
C MET A 95 -24.22 12.43 9.59
N ARG A 96 -23.33 11.44 9.60
CA ARG A 96 -23.19 10.46 10.70
C ARG A 96 -22.57 11.06 11.98
N ASN A 97 -21.75 12.10 11.84
CA ASN A 97 -21.01 12.75 12.94
C ASN A 97 -20.65 14.19 12.57
N ASP A 98 -20.18 14.96 13.51
CA ASP A 98 -19.89 16.39 13.36
C ASP A 98 -18.43 16.69 12.95
N HIS A 99 -17.77 15.78 12.20
CA HIS A 99 -16.39 16.01 11.76
C HIS A 99 -16.24 17.24 10.85
N GLN A 100 -17.29 17.64 10.10
CA GLN A 100 -17.26 18.87 9.30
C GLN A 100 -17.30 20.12 10.18
N VAL A 101 -18.01 20.09 11.28
CA VAL A 101 -18.03 21.20 12.26
C VAL A 101 -16.63 21.37 12.86
N ALA A 102 -16.01 20.27 13.32
CA ALA A 102 -14.66 20.29 13.86
C ALA A 102 -13.61 20.74 12.83
N TYR A 103 -13.74 20.24 11.59
CA TYR A 103 -12.85 20.64 10.49
C TYR A 103 -12.94 22.14 10.19
N LEU A 104 -14.17 22.69 10.06
CA LEU A 104 -14.37 24.11 9.78
C LEU A 104 -13.89 25.02 10.93
N ALA A 105 -13.99 24.57 12.18
CA ALA A 105 -13.42 25.28 13.33
C ALA A 105 -11.90 25.40 13.21
N THR A 106 -11.23 24.32 12.79
CA THR A 106 -9.78 24.33 12.54
C THR A 106 -9.40 25.26 11.38
N GLU A 107 -10.15 25.21 10.27
CA GLU A 107 -9.89 26.05 9.09
C GLU A 107 -10.13 27.54 9.40
N LEU A 108 -11.09 27.86 10.26
CA LEU A 108 -11.41 29.24 10.67
C LEU A 108 -10.22 29.89 11.35
N ALA A 109 -9.46 29.15 12.16
CA ALA A 109 -8.22 29.63 12.78
C ALA A 109 -7.15 30.04 11.76
N GLY A 110 -7.17 29.45 10.55
CA GLY A 110 -6.27 29.79 9.44
C GLY A 110 -6.63 31.10 8.72
N GLY A 111 -7.76 31.73 9.02
CA GLY A 111 -8.16 33.04 8.49
C GLY A 111 -8.50 33.07 7.01
N ARG A 112 -8.71 31.92 6.35
CA ARG A 112 -8.98 31.81 4.90
C ARG A 112 -10.32 31.16 4.58
N ILE A 113 -11.29 31.30 5.46
CA ILE A 113 -12.64 30.76 5.31
C ILE A 113 -13.66 31.59 6.06
N ARG A 114 -14.87 31.68 5.54
CA ARG A 114 -16.05 32.20 6.25
C ARG A 114 -16.96 31.05 6.59
N VAL A 115 -17.30 30.89 7.85
CA VAL A 115 -18.19 29.80 8.30
C VAL A 115 -19.54 30.38 8.68
N LEU A 116 -20.60 29.83 8.08
CA LEU A 116 -21.99 30.15 8.42
C LEU A 116 -22.63 28.98 9.16
N THR A 117 -23.42 29.29 10.17
CA THR A 117 -24.11 28.32 11.03
C THR A 117 -25.61 28.58 11.06
N GLY A 118 -26.35 27.69 11.70
CA GLY A 118 -27.79 27.84 11.92
C GLY A 118 -28.68 27.19 10.87
N ASP A 119 -29.99 27.23 11.11
CA ASP A 119 -30.99 26.57 10.28
C ASP A 119 -31.15 27.23 8.90
N ARG A 120 -31.01 28.53 8.84
CA ARG A 120 -31.04 29.32 7.62
C ARG A 120 -29.78 30.16 7.54
N PRO A 121 -28.70 29.60 6.97
CA PRO A 121 -27.46 30.35 6.81
C PRO A 121 -27.71 31.64 6.06
N ALA A 122 -27.19 32.77 6.56
CA ALA A 122 -27.37 34.09 5.96
C ALA A 122 -26.50 34.25 4.70
N LEU A 123 -26.74 33.42 3.67
CA LEU A 123 -25.95 33.37 2.45
C LEU A 123 -26.02 34.69 1.65
N ALA A 124 -27.21 35.29 1.53
CA ALA A 124 -27.39 36.56 0.77
C ALA A 124 -26.49 37.66 1.30
N THR A 125 -26.50 37.91 2.61
CA THR A 125 -25.64 38.91 3.25
C THR A 125 -24.15 38.52 3.11
N ALA A 126 -23.84 37.26 3.30
CA ALA A 126 -22.45 36.79 3.21
C ALA A 126 -21.89 36.86 1.79
N VAL A 127 -22.69 36.69 0.75
CA VAL A 127 -22.30 36.84 -0.65
C VAL A 127 -22.14 38.29 -1.04
N ALA A 128 -23.09 39.15 -0.60
CA ALA A 128 -23.08 40.57 -0.93
C ALA A 128 -21.81 41.29 -0.45
N ASP A 129 -21.33 41.01 0.76
CA ASP A 129 -20.14 41.64 1.33
C ASP A 129 -18.83 40.89 1.00
N HIS A 130 -18.95 39.70 0.37
CA HIS A 130 -17.84 38.78 0.18
C HIS A 130 -16.62 39.37 -0.52
N PRO A 131 -16.69 40.13 -1.63
CA PRO A 131 -15.50 40.64 -2.33
C PRO A 131 -14.59 41.47 -1.43
N ALA A 132 -15.19 42.36 -0.62
CA ALA A 132 -14.44 43.20 0.32
C ALA A 132 -13.86 42.39 1.49
N VAL A 133 -14.62 41.41 1.99
CA VAL A 133 -14.17 40.52 3.06
C VAL A 133 -13.04 39.60 2.57
N GLN A 134 -13.18 38.99 1.40
CA GLN A 134 -12.17 38.14 0.79
C GLN A 134 -10.84 38.88 0.62
N SER A 135 -10.84 40.08 0.05
CA SER A 135 -9.63 40.89 -0.14
C SER A 135 -8.89 41.17 1.17
N ARG A 136 -9.63 41.54 2.22
CA ARG A 136 -9.06 41.76 3.56
C ARG A 136 -8.50 40.48 4.17
N MET A 137 -9.23 39.37 4.07
CA MET A 137 -8.79 38.09 4.63
C MET A 137 -7.55 37.53 3.92
N LEU A 138 -7.48 37.65 2.60
CA LEU A 138 -6.31 37.21 1.83
C LEU A 138 -5.07 38.05 2.12
N ALA A 139 -5.24 39.36 2.36
CA ALA A 139 -4.13 40.22 2.74
C ALA A 139 -3.58 39.94 4.15
N ALA A 140 -4.43 39.50 5.06
CA ALA A 140 -4.07 39.23 6.47
C ALA A 140 -3.63 37.79 6.73
N ALA A 141 -4.08 36.83 5.92
CA ALA A 141 -3.87 35.41 6.19
C ALA A 141 -2.44 34.95 5.83
N PRO A 142 -1.81 34.07 6.62
CA PRO A 142 -0.52 33.49 6.30
C PRO A 142 -0.60 32.67 5.00
N PRO A 143 0.53 32.45 4.29
CA PRO A 143 0.56 31.58 3.11
C PRO A 143 -0.02 30.20 3.44
N LEU A 144 -0.74 29.61 2.48
CA LEU A 144 -1.18 28.24 2.63
C LEU A 144 0.04 27.30 2.69
N PRO A 145 0.01 26.31 3.58
CA PRO A 145 1.03 25.27 3.54
C PRO A 145 1.02 24.59 2.16
N PRO A 146 2.18 24.16 1.65
CA PRO A 146 2.24 23.42 0.40
C PRO A 146 1.29 22.22 0.46
N PRO A 147 0.79 21.73 -0.69
CA PRO A 147 0.03 20.49 -0.72
C PRO A 147 0.81 19.43 0.04
N ALA A 148 0.14 18.73 0.94
CA ALA A 148 0.74 17.55 1.53
C ALA A 148 1.09 16.61 0.37
N ASP A 149 2.37 16.31 0.23
CA ASP A 149 2.82 15.26 -0.68
C ASP A 149 2.25 13.95 -0.13
N PRO A 150 1.38 13.25 -0.90
CA PRO A 150 0.79 12.00 -0.44
C PRO A 150 1.87 10.98 -0.06
N VAL A 151 3.01 10.98 -0.75
CA VAL A 151 4.14 10.10 -0.47
C VAL A 151 4.74 10.47 0.88
N ARG A 152 5.07 11.74 1.11
CA ARG A 152 5.59 12.21 2.41
C ARG A 152 4.61 12.04 3.56
N MET A 153 3.31 12.13 3.30
CA MET A 153 2.30 11.90 4.34
C MET A 153 2.22 10.42 4.70
N VAL A 154 2.31 9.52 3.73
CA VAL A 154 2.40 8.07 3.96
C VAL A 154 3.70 7.74 4.68
N GLU A 155 4.84 8.27 4.25
CA GLU A 155 6.15 8.10 4.92
C GLU A 155 6.13 8.61 6.37
N ALA A 156 5.57 9.79 6.61
CA ALA A 156 5.45 10.34 7.97
C ALA A 156 4.48 9.53 8.84
N LEU A 157 3.41 9.01 8.26
CA LEU A 157 2.47 8.14 8.95
C LEU A 157 3.12 6.79 9.26
N ASP A 158 3.85 6.21 8.32
CA ASP A 158 4.60 4.97 8.53
C ASP A 158 5.69 5.16 9.59
N ALA A 159 6.43 6.26 9.55
CA ALA A 159 7.44 6.58 10.57
C ALA A 159 6.81 6.77 11.97
N ALA A 160 5.67 7.48 12.07
CA ALA A 160 4.97 7.71 13.34
C ALA A 160 4.33 6.45 13.91
N LEU A 161 3.94 5.52 13.03
CA LEU A 161 3.29 4.27 13.39
C LEU A 161 4.26 3.08 13.44
N SER A 162 5.52 3.23 13.04
CA SER A 162 6.59 2.25 13.17
C SER A 162 7.50 2.68 14.32
N PRO A 163 7.29 2.18 15.55
CA PRO A 163 8.27 2.44 16.61
C PRO A 163 9.57 1.73 16.24
N ALA A 164 10.62 2.49 15.96
CA ALA A 164 12.05 2.11 15.91
C ALA A 164 12.43 0.72 15.34
N GLY A 165 11.58 0.11 14.56
CA GLY A 165 11.79 -1.16 13.86
C GLY A 165 12.13 -0.92 12.39
N GLY A 166 12.52 -1.93 11.68
CA GLY A 166 12.89 -1.84 10.27
C GLY A 166 11.69 -1.59 9.32
N PRO A 167 11.95 -1.41 8.04
CA PRO A 167 10.95 -1.12 7.01
C PRO A 167 9.85 -2.18 6.87
N PHE A 168 10.04 -3.35 7.48
CA PHE A 168 9.13 -4.50 7.36
C PHE A 168 8.24 -4.75 8.58
N ASP A 169 8.19 -3.89 9.58
CA ASP A 169 7.39 -4.13 10.80
C ASP A 169 5.89 -4.29 10.52
N ARG A 170 5.40 -3.65 9.46
CA ARG A 170 4.01 -3.76 9.00
C ARG A 170 3.82 -4.59 7.75
N HIS A 171 4.91 -5.12 7.21
CA HIS A 171 4.83 -5.96 6.02
C HIS A 171 4.03 -7.23 6.33
N PRO A 172 3.11 -7.66 5.45
CA PRO A 172 2.31 -8.87 5.69
C PRO A 172 3.14 -10.14 5.72
N LEU A 173 4.30 -10.15 5.04
CA LEU A 173 5.22 -11.29 5.01
C LEU A 173 6.21 -11.20 6.18
N ALA A 174 5.94 -11.95 7.24
CA ALA A 174 6.76 -11.98 8.45
C ALA A 174 8.24 -12.33 8.20
N ARG A 175 8.54 -13.08 7.13
CA ARG A 175 9.92 -13.42 6.72
C ARG A 175 10.79 -12.20 6.46
N TYR A 176 10.26 -11.15 5.87
CA TYR A 176 11.03 -9.93 5.59
C TYR A 176 11.44 -9.23 6.88
N ARG A 177 10.50 -9.07 7.83
CA ARG A 177 10.82 -8.50 9.15
C ARG A 177 11.87 -9.33 9.88
N TRP A 178 11.71 -10.65 9.90
CA TRP A 178 12.65 -11.52 10.58
C TRP A 178 14.05 -11.50 9.90
N ALA A 179 14.12 -11.64 8.59
CA ALA A 179 15.39 -11.58 7.86
C ALA A 179 16.07 -10.21 8.01
N TRP A 180 15.30 -9.13 8.05
CA TRP A 180 15.80 -7.79 8.33
C TRP A 180 16.53 -7.72 9.68
N THR A 181 15.95 -8.27 10.74
CA THR A 181 16.61 -8.29 12.06
C THR A 181 17.93 -9.06 12.07
N GLN A 182 18.12 -10.02 11.16
CA GLN A 182 19.36 -10.76 11.05
C GLN A 182 20.45 -10.01 10.24
N LEU A 183 20.04 -9.11 9.33
CA LEU A 183 20.92 -8.53 8.31
C LEU A 183 21.16 -7.03 8.48
N ALA A 184 20.22 -6.25 9.00
CA ALA A 184 20.25 -4.77 8.98
C ALA A 184 21.49 -4.14 9.63
N ALA A 185 22.04 -4.76 10.68
CA ALA A 185 23.22 -4.25 11.39
C ALA A 185 24.54 -4.81 10.82
N ARG A 186 24.48 -5.67 9.79
CA ARG A 186 25.67 -6.29 9.21
C ARG A 186 26.35 -5.39 8.18
N THR A 187 27.59 -5.71 7.91
CA THR A 187 28.42 -5.10 6.88
C THR A 187 29.08 -6.20 6.04
N GLY A 188 29.70 -5.81 4.94
CA GLY A 188 30.39 -6.72 4.03
C GLY A 188 29.51 -7.12 2.85
N ARG A 189 29.98 -8.07 2.07
CA ARG A 189 29.34 -8.47 0.82
C ARG A 189 28.20 -9.45 1.05
N HIS A 190 27.03 -9.13 0.54
CA HIS A 190 25.81 -9.91 0.73
C HIS A 190 25.26 -10.41 -0.60
N LEU A 191 24.88 -11.69 -0.64
CA LEU A 191 24.16 -12.28 -1.76
C LEU A 191 22.68 -12.44 -1.41
N ASP A 192 21.79 -11.85 -2.18
CA ASP A 192 20.36 -12.14 -2.11
C ASP A 192 19.97 -13.06 -3.27
N LEU A 193 19.64 -14.32 -2.93
CA LEU A 193 19.20 -15.34 -3.88
C LEU A 193 17.69 -15.39 -3.94
N GLY A 194 17.14 -15.17 -5.14
CA GLY A 194 15.69 -15.16 -5.36
C GLY A 194 15.06 -13.82 -4.98
N VAL A 195 15.31 -12.79 -5.81
CA VAL A 195 14.86 -11.41 -5.54
C VAL A 195 13.35 -11.23 -5.53
N GLY A 196 12.59 -12.12 -6.19
CA GLY A 196 11.15 -12.04 -6.29
C GLY A 196 10.67 -10.66 -6.80
N ASP A 197 9.78 -9.99 -6.03
CA ASP A 197 9.30 -8.64 -6.36
C ASP A 197 10.32 -7.51 -6.10
N GLY A 198 11.49 -7.84 -5.59
CA GLY A 198 12.57 -6.89 -5.31
C GLY A 198 12.42 -6.08 -4.03
N THR A 199 11.30 -6.18 -3.32
CA THR A 199 11.00 -5.36 -2.14
C THR A 199 12.06 -5.50 -1.04
N PHE A 200 12.45 -6.73 -0.71
CA PHE A 200 13.46 -6.99 0.32
C PHE A 200 14.85 -6.58 -0.12
N THR A 201 15.24 -6.96 -1.34
CA THR A 201 16.53 -6.62 -1.95
C THR A 201 16.78 -5.11 -2.01
N ALA A 202 15.77 -4.35 -2.48
CA ALA A 202 15.84 -2.89 -2.58
C ALA A 202 16.02 -2.23 -1.20
N ALA A 203 15.33 -2.73 -0.17
CA ALA A 203 15.48 -2.22 1.18
C ALA A 203 16.89 -2.52 1.74
N LEU A 204 17.42 -3.74 1.55
CA LEU A 204 18.78 -4.07 1.94
C LEU A 204 19.80 -3.12 1.27
N HIS A 205 19.66 -2.88 -0.03
CA HIS A 205 20.55 -2.02 -0.79
C HIS A 205 20.52 -0.56 -0.34
N ARG A 206 19.32 -0.03 -0.06
CA ARG A 206 19.14 1.40 0.28
C ARG A 206 19.41 1.75 1.74
N GLU A 207 19.08 0.83 2.65
CA GLU A 207 18.94 1.16 4.07
C GLU A 207 19.99 0.47 4.96
N THR A 208 20.87 -0.36 4.38
CA THR A 208 21.93 -1.05 5.12
C THR A 208 23.33 -0.67 4.65
N LYS A 209 24.35 -1.15 5.36
CA LYS A 209 25.76 -1.02 4.98
C LYS A 209 26.28 -2.26 4.21
N LEU A 210 25.40 -3.11 3.75
CA LEU A 210 25.74 -4.30 2.96
C LEU A 210 26.09 -3.92 1.52
N ASP A 211 27.14 -4.51 0.98
CA ASP A 211 27.42 -4.52 -0.46
C ASP A 211 26.58 -5.64 -1.11
N VAL A 212 25.38 -5.28 -1.55
CA VAL A 212 24.37 -6.22 -2.01
C VAL A 212 24.60 -6.62 -3.46
N VAL A 213 24.68 -7.90 -3.70
CA VAL A 213 24.59 -8.54 -5.02
C VAL A 213 23.34 -9.39 -5.04
N ALA A 214 22.49 -9.24 -6.06
CA ALA A 214 21.22 -9.91 -6.11
C ALA A 214 21.10 -10.79 -7.37
N VAL A 215 20.56 -11.99 -7.21
CA VAL A 215 20.43 -12.94 -8.29
C VAL A 215 19.06 -13.63 -8.30
N ASP A 216 18.58 -13.94 -9.50
CA ASP A 216 17.33 -14.69 -9.69
C ASP A 216 17.44 -15.55 -10.95
N ALA A 217 16.70 -16.65 -10.99
CA ALA A 217 16.56 -17.46 -12.20
C ALA A 217 15.66 -16.78 -13.23
N HIS A 218 14.70 -15.96 -12.77
CA HIS A 218 13.66 -15.38 -13.59
C HIS A 218 14.03 -13.97 -14.12
N PRO A 219 14.17 -13.78 -15.44
CA PRO A 219 14.62 -12.51 -16.01
C PRO A 219 13.62 -11.35 -15.82
N GLY A 220 12.33 -11.66 -15.59
CA GLY A 220 11.29 -10.66 -15.37
C GLY A 220 11.50 -9.89 -14.06
N TYR A 221 11.78 -10.59 -12.98
CA TYR A 221 12.07 -9.97 -11.69
C TYR A 221 13.33 -9.11 -11.74
N LEU A 222 14.37 -9.61 -12.39
CA LEU A 222 15.60 -8.85 -12.58
C LEU A 222 15.39 -7.56 -13.39
N ARG A 223 14.53 -7.58 -14.42
CA ARG A 223 14.19 -6.36 -15.18
C ARG A 223 13.44 -5.34 -14.33
N GLU A 224 12.48 -5.79 -13.52
CA GLU A 224 11.72 -4.91 -12.62
C GLU A 224 12.64 -4.29 -11.56
N LEU A 225 13.47 -5.11 -10.93
CA LEU A 225 14.42 -4.64 -9.94
C LEU A 225 15.48 -3.71 -10.55
N ARG A 226 15.98 -3.99 -11.77
CA ARG A 226 16.88 -3.10 -12.50
C ARG A 226 16.28 -1.73 -12.77
N ALA A 227 14.98 -1.66 -13.09
CA ALA A 227 14.28 -0.39 -13.30
C ALA A 227 14.15 0.42 -11.99
N ALA A 228 13.96 -0.26 -10.86
CA ALA A 228 13.84 0.37 -9.54
C ALA A 228 15.21 0.72 -8.92
N GLU A 229 16.24 -0.10 -9.16
CA GLU A 229 17.59 -0.01 -8.63
C GLU A 229 18.63 -0.11 -9.75
N PRO A 230 18.88 0.97 -10.53
CA PRO A 230 19.77 0.93 -11.69
C PRO A 230 21.22 0.54 -11.38
N HIS A 231 21.69 0.84 -10.17
CA HIS A 231 23.07 0.63 -9.75
C HIS A 231 23.31 -0.68 -8.97
N LEU A 232 22.24 -1.40 -8.62
CA LEU A 232 22.38 -2.66 -7.90
C LEU A 232 22.98 -3.74 -8.81
N PRO A 233 24.06 -4.44 -8.39
CA PRO A 233 24.60 -5.59 -9.11
C PRO A 233 23.55 -6.71 -9.18
N LEU A 234 23.08 -7.01 -10.40
CA LEU A 234 22.05 -8.03 -10.67
C LEU A 234 22.60 -9.07 -11.64
N GLY A 235 22.31 -10.34 -11.37
CA GLY A 235 22.68 -11.44 -12.23
C GLY A 235 21.59 -12.49 -12.40
N ARG A 236 21.45 -13.05 -13.61
CA ARG A 236 20.66 -14.25 -13.82
C ARG A 236 21.49 -15.48 -13.45
N VAL A 237 20.91 -16.37 -12.66
CA VAL A 237 21.58 -17.61 -12.24
C VAL A 237 20.74 -18.84 -12.59
N GLY A 238 21.42 -19.97 -12.75
CA GLY A 238 20.84 -21.30 -12.83
C GLY A 238 21.20 -22.11 -11.58
N ALA A 239 21.43 -23.40 -11.76
CA ALA A 239 21.79 -24.30 -10.67
C ALA A 239 23.16 -23.97 -10.03
N ALA A 240 24.11 -23.44 -10.80
CA ALA A 240 25.40 -23.01 -10.31
C ALA A 240 25.48 -21.49 -10.14
N LEU A 241 26.13 -21.04 -9.08
CA LEU A 241 26.35 -19.62 -8.80
C LEU A 241 27.68 -19.15 -9.41
N PRO A 242 27.69 -18.12 -10.26
CA PRO A 242 28.91 -17.67 -10.97
C PRO A 242 29.86 -16.84 -10.08
N PHE A 243 30.06 -17.27 -8.85
CA PHE A 243 30.89 -16.58 -7.85
C PHE A 243 31.99 -17.48 -7.34
N ALA A 244 33.09 -16.89 -6.93
CA ALA A 244 34.20 -17.61 -6.29
C ALA A 244 33.75 -18.18 -4.92
N SER A 245 34.44 -19.22 -4.47
CA SER A 245 34.24 -19.76 -3.13
C SER A 245 34.56 -18.70 -2.07
N GLY A 246 33.71 -18.57 -1.06
CA GLY A 246 33.90 -17.61 0.03
C GLY A 246 33.73 -16.14 -0.36
N ALA A 247 33.05 -15.85 -1.47
CA ALA A 247 32.89 -14.49 -2.00
C ALA A 247 31.97 -13.61 -1.16
N PHE A 248 31.15 -14.17 -0.27
CA PHE A 248 30.13 -13.44 0.49
C PHE A 248 30.26 -13.62 2.01
N ASP A 249 29.99 -12.53 2.74
CA ASP A 249 29.93 -12.50 4.21
C ASP A 249 28.60 -13.01 4.73
N SER A 250 27.54 -12.79 3.96
CA SER A 250 26.19 -13.26 4.27
C SER A 250 25.37 -13.55 3.00
N ILE A 251 24.40 -14.43 3.14
CA ILE A 251 23.47 -14.81 2.06
C ILE A 251 22.07 -14.81 2.62
N SER A 252 21.08 -14.28 1.87
CA SER A 252 19.65 -14.52 2.07
C SER A 252 19.07 -15.38 0.95
N ALA A 253 18.20 -16.31 1.32
CA ALA A 253 17.37 -17.11 0.41
C ALA A 253 15.97 -17.25 1.03
N LEU A 254 15.08 -16.32 0.67
CA LEU A 254 13.77 -16.18 1.31
C LEU A 254 12.68 -16.82 0.45
N ASP A 255 12.18 -17.99 0.86
CA ASP A 255 11.22 -18.82 0.14
C ASP A 255 11.70 -19.13 -1.31
N VAL A 256 12.90 -19.66 -1.40
CA VAL A 256 13.57 -20.06 -2.66
C VAL A 256 13.73 -21.55 -2.79
N LEU A 257 14.14 -22.21 -1.68
CA LEU A 257 14.57 -23.61 -1.71
C LEU A 257 13.45 -24.57 -2.12
N GLU A 258 12.19 -24.24 -1.80
CA GLU A 258 11.01 -25.01 -2.21
C GLU A 258 10.76 -24.98 -3.74
N HIS A 259 11.41 -24.07 -4.45
CA HIS A 259 11.25 -23.89 -5.90
C HIS A 259 12.42 -24.44 -6.71
N VAL A 260 13.53 -24.85 -6.08
CA VAL A 260 14.68 -25.40 -6.82
C VAL A 260 14.54 -26.90 -7.06
N ALA A 261 14.98 -27.35 -8.23
CA ALA A 261 14.90 -28.77 -8.59
C ALA A 261 15.94 -29.61 -7.82
N ASP A 262 17.17 -29.10 -7.69
CA ASP A 262 18.27 -29.72 -6.94
C ASP A 262 18.54 -28.95 -5.65
N GLU A 263 17.89 -29.36 -4.58
CA GLU A 263 18.00 -28.76 -3.27
C GLU A 263 19.39 -28.97 -2.64
N ALA A 264 19.92 -30.17 -2.75
CA ALA A 264 21.23 -30.50 -2.20
C ALA A 264 22.36 -29.73 -2.93
N GLY A 265 22.30 -29.67 -4.26
CA GLY A 265 23.24 -28.89 -5.06
C GLY A 265 23.14 -27.40 -4.77
N THR A 266 21.93 -26.87 -4.60
CA THR A 266 21.72 -25.46 -4.24
C THR A 266 22.33 -25.14 -2.87
N LEU A 267 22.10 -25.98 -1.86
CA LEU A 267 22.69 -25.80 -0.53
C LEU A 267 24.22 -25.91 -0.56
N ALA A 268 24.77 -26.82 -1.37
CA ALA A 268 26.22 -26.96 -1.56
C ALA A 268 26.82 -25.71 -2.23
N GLU A 269 26.16 -25.13 -3.22
CA GLU A 269 26.56 -23.86 -3.86
C GLU A 269 26.51 -22.68 -2.90
N LEU A 270 25.43 -22.55 -2.11
CA LEU A 270 25.37 -21.53 -1.05
C LEU A 270 26.48 -21.69 -0.04
N HIS A 271 26.78 -22.92 0.38
CA HIS A 271 27.91 -23.21 1.26
C HIS A 271 29.24 -22.83 0.59
N ARG A 272 29.43 -23.16 -0.67
CA ARG A 272 30.69 -22.86 -1.41
C ARG A 272 30.96 -21.36 -1.49
N VAL A 273 29.95 -20.56 -1.87
CA VAL A 273 30.13 -19.12 -2.08
C VAL A 273 30.12 -18.28 -0.80
N LEU A 274 29.59 -18.79 0.30
CA LEU A 274 29.64 -18.16 1.61
C LEU A 274 31.03 -18.37 2.22
N ARG A 275 31.64 -17.36 2.83
CA ARG A 275 32.95 -17.54 3.50
C ARG A 275 32.81 -18.36 4.79
N PRO A 276 33.92 -19.00 5.29
CA PRO A 276 33.89 -19.59 6.62
C PRO A 276 33.48 -18.59 7.69
N GLY A 277 32.58 -19.00 8.59
CA GLY A 277 31.95 -18.13 9.59
C GLY A 277 30.92 -17.17 9.03
N GLY A 278 30.63 -17.19 7.73
CA GLY A 278 29.58 -16.38 7.09
C GLY A 278 28.16 -16.83 7.49
N LEU A 279 27.20 -15.94 7.36
CA LEU A 279 25.80 -16.16 7.76
C LEU A 279 24.92 -16.51 6.56
N LEU A 280 24.20 -17.61 6.65
CA LEU A 280 23.04 -17.92 5.81
C LEU A 280 21.74 -17.55 6.54
N VAL A 281 20.85 -16.80 5.89
CA VAL A 281 19.49 -16.50 6.32
C VAL A 281 18.53 -17.18 5.34
N LEU A 282 17.77 -18.15 5.83
CA LEU A 282 16.90 -19.01 5.01
C LEU A 282 15.47 -19.02 5.54
N THR A 283 14.49 -18.86 4.65
CA THR A 283 13.09 -19.11 4.97
C THR A 283 12.48 -20.09 3.98
N VAL A 284 11.57 -20.92 4.47
CA VAL A 284 10.80 -21.87 3.65
C VAL A 284 9.41 -22.09 4.27
N PRO A 285 8.39 -22.51 3.49
CA PRO A 285 7.12 -22.95 4.04
C PRO A 285 7.30 -24.22 4.87
N ALA A 286 6.75 -24.22 6.10
CA ALA A 286 6.82 -25.35 6.99
C ALA A 286 5.70 -26.37 6.71
N ARG A 287 5.98 -27.65 6.94
CA ARG A 287 4.95 -28.69 6.93
C ARG A 287 4.22 -28.72 8.27
N HIS A 288 2.94 -28.40 8.25
CA HIS A 288 2.05 -28.36 9.41
C HIS A 288 0.64 -28.87 9.06
N ALA A 289 -0.28 -28.90 10.03
CA ALA A 289 -1.62 -29.47 9.86
C ALA A 289 -2.43 -28.86 8.68
N PHE A 290 -2.19 -27.62 8.35
CA PHE A 290 -2.92 -26.90 7.29
C PHE A 290 -2.12 -26.72 5.98
N SER A 291 -0.97 -27.37 5.83
CA SER A 291 -0.16 -27.28 4.61
C SER A 291 -0.88 -27.76 3.36
N VAL A 292 -1.86 -28.66 3.50
CA VAL A 292 -2.69 -29.15 2.39
C VAL A 292 -3.54 -28.03 1.76
N LEU A 293 -3.77 -26.93 2.49
CA LEU A 293 -4.50 -25.75 2.04
C LEU A 293 -3.58 -24.71 1.42
N ASP A 294 -2.33 -25.04 1.15
CA ASP A 294 -1.39 -24.13 0.50
C ASP A 294 -1.93 -23.72 -0.88
N PRO A 295 -2.24 -22.43 -1.10
CA PRO A 295 -2.77 -21.97 -2.39
C PRO A 295 -1.79 -22.19 -3.54
N ASP A 296 -0.49 -22.29 -3.26
CA ASP A 296 0.52 -22.56 -4.27
C ASP A 296 0.39 -23.98 -4.82
N ASN A 297 -0.13 -24.92 -4.04
CA ASN A 297 -0.51 -26.24 -4.55
C ASN A 297 -1.75 -26.20 -5.46
N ALA A 298 -2.64 -25.24 -5.31
CA ALA A 298 -3.85 -25.14 -6.12
C ALA A 298 -3.54 -24.88 -7.62
N LYS A 299 -2.42 -24.23 -7.92
CA LYS A 299 -1.96 -24.04 -9.30
C LYS A 299 -1.68 -25.36 -10.00
N LEU A 300 -1.16 -26.33 -9.27
CA LEU A 300 -0.76 -27.64 -9.77
C LEU A 300 -1.91 -28.64 -9.76
N THR A 301 -2.68 -28.66 -8.66
CA THR A 301 -3.77 -29.62 -8.45
C THR A 301 -5.07 -29.20 -9.11
N LEU A 302 -5.38 -27.90 -9.16
CA LEU A 302 -6.61 -27.31 -9.70
C LEU A 302 -6.34 -26.11 -10.61
N PRO A 303 -5.55 -26.26 -11.69
CA PRO A 303 -5.04 -25.13 -12.50
C PRO A 303 -6.16 -24.29 -13.13
N ARG A 304 -7.27 -24.92 -13.53
CA ARG A 304 -8.42 -24.18 -14.13
C ARG A 304 -9.11 -23.30 -13.10
N LEU A 305 -9.34 -23.83 -11.89
CA LEU A 305 -9.98 -23.10 -10.78
C LEU A 305 -9.05 -21.97 -10.30
N HIS A 306 -7.78 -22.27 -10.11
CA HIS A 306 -6.77 -21.28 -9.75
C HIS A 306 -6.77 -20.11 -10.76
N ARG A 307 -6.68 -20.40 -12.06
CA ARG A 307 -6.73 -19.38 -13.11
C ARG A 307 -8.00 -18.55 -13.03
N ALA A 308 -9.17 -19.17 -12.94
CA ALA A 308 -10.45 -18.46 -12.89
C ALA A 308 -10.56 -17.52 -11.69
N VAL A 309 -10.16 -17.99 -10.49
CA VAL A 309 -10.19 -17.21 -9.25
C VAL A 309 -9.21 -16.04 -9.32
N TYR A 310 -7.97 -16.29 -9.73
CA TYR A 310 -6.93 -15.26 -9.81
C TYR A 310 -7.23 -14.22 -10.88
N GLN A 311 -7.68 -14.63 -12.07
CA GLN A 311 -8.06 -13.68 -13.13
C GLN A 311 -9.26 -12.82 -12.73
N ARG A 312 -10.24 -13.39 -12.03
CA ARG A 312 -11.37 -12.63 -11.48
C ARG A 312 -10.92 -11.63 -10.42
N ARG A 313 -9.92 -11.98 -9.63
CA ARG A 313 -9.43 -11.18 -8.50
C ARG A 313 -8.48 -10.06 -8.89
N PHE A 314 -7.54 -10.35 -9.75
CA PHE A 314 -6.41 -9.48 -10.09
C PHE A 314 -6.40 -9.03 -11.55
N GLY A 315 -7.24 -9.63 -12.39
CA GLY A 315 -7.26 -9.40 -13.82
C GLY A 315 -6.38 -10.38 -14.60
N ARG A 316 -6.70 -10.51 -15.91
CA ARG A 316 -5.99 -11.42 -16.82
C ARG A 316 -4.52 -11.05 -16.98
N THR A 317 -4.24 -9.76 -17.19
CA THR A 317 -2.86 -9.25 -17.37
C THR A 317 -1.98 -9.54 -16.16
N GLU A 318 -2.51 -9.35 -14.94
CA GLU A 318 -1.76 -9.63 -13.72
C GLU A 318 -1.56 -11.14 -13.51
N TYR A 319 -2.52 -11.97 -13.91
CA TYR A 319 -2.35 -13.42 -13.90
C TYR A 319 -1.24 -13.86 -14.85
N GLU A 320 -1.26 -13.36 -16.10
CA GLU A 320 -0.25 -13.64 -17.11
C GLU A 320 1.13 -13.16 -16.64
N ARG A 321 1.19 -11.97 -16.06
CA ARG A 321 2.42 -11.41 -15.48
C ARG A 321 2.99 -12.27 -14.37
N ARG A 322 2.17 -12.81 -13.48
CA ARG A 322 2.60 -13.60 -12.32
C ARG A 322 2.89 -15.05 -12.63
N PHE A 323 2.08 -15.67 -13.46
CA PHE A 323 2.05 -17.13 -13.61
C PHE A 323 2.34 -17.62 -15.02
N VAL A 324 2.33 -16.74 -16.01
CA VAL A 324 2.61 -17.08 -17.40
C VAL A 324 3.64 -16.11 -17.95
N ASP A 325 4.88 -16.59 -18.11
CA ASP A 325 5.92 -15.84 -18.83
C ASP A 325 5.84 -16.22 -20.31
N ALA A 326 5.71 -15.22 -21.18
CA ALA A 326 5.66 -15.42 -22.62
C ALA A 326 6.94 -16.11 -23.17
N ALA A 327 8.10 -15.94 -22.50
CA ALA A 327 9.36 -16.53 -22.95
C ALA A 327 9.57 -17.98 -22.46
N ASN A 328 9.08 -18.32 -21.26
CA ASN A 328 9.35 -19.59 -20.60
C ASN A 328 8.09 -20.32 -20.13
N GLY A 329 6.89 -19.84 -20.49
CA GLY A 329 5.61 -20.41 -20.06
C GLY A 329 5.26 -20.11 -18.58
N LEU A 330 6.20 -19.56 -17.81
CA LEU A 330 6.04 -19.31 -16.39
C LEU A 330 6.76 -18.10 -15.88
N ARG A 331 6.10 -17.42 -14.98
CA ARG A 331 6.70 -16.42 -14.12
C ARG A 331 6.48 -16.77 -12.65
N GLY A 332 7.52 -16.55 -11.85
CA GLY A 332 7.45 -16.63 -10.39
C GLY A 332 7.49 -18.04 -9.85
N ASP A 333 6.98 -18.19 -8.72
CA ASP A 333 7.06 -19.17 -7.66
C ASP A 333 6.91 -20.66 -8.03
N MET A 334 7.19 -21.08 -9.27
CA MET A 334 6.88 -22.43 -9.68
C MET A 334 7.96 -23.09 -10.49
N ALA A 335 8.59 -24.08 -9.92
CA ALA A 335 9.21 -25.13 -10.66
C ALA A 335 8.11 -26.03 -11.25
N TRP A 336 7.85 -25.95 -12.55
CA TRP A 336 6.85 -26.79 -13.22
C TRP A 336 7.24 -28.26 -13.33
N ASP A 337 8.50 -28.53 -13.10
CA ASP A 337 9.06 -29.88 -13.00
C ASP A 337 8.74 -30.55 -11.66
N ARG A 338 8.21 -29.79 -10.67
CA ARG A 338 7.77 -30.35 -9.37
C ARG A 338 6.25 -30.54 -9.38
N PRO A 339 5.77 -31.72 -8.95
CA PRO A 339 4.33 -32.04 -8.92
C PRO A 339 3.59 -31.31 -7.77
N GLN A 340 4.30 -30.70 -6.83
CA GLN A 340 3.73 -29.98 -5.70
C GLN A 340 4.74 -29.01 -5.08
N HIS A 341 4.22 -27.96 -4.45
CA HIS A 341 4.99 -27.03 -3.64
C HIS A 341 5.55 -27.75 -2.39
N THR A 342 6.85 -27.67 -2.16
CA THR A 342 7.48 -28.41 -1.07
C THR A 342 7.27 -27.67 0.25
N ASN A 343 6.71 -28.36 1.25
CA ASN A 343 6.64 -27.88 2.63
C ASN A 343 7.60 -28.70 3.50
N TYR A 344 8.47 -28.04 4.24
CA TYR A 344 9.59 -28.65 4.96
C TYR A 344 9.25 -29.05 6.38
N ARG A 345 9.76 -30.22 6.82
CA ARG A 345 9.91 -30.48 8.25
C ARG A 345 11.23 -29.86 8.72
N ALA A 346 11.20 -29.24 9.91
CA ALA A 346 12.41 -28.64 10.45
C ALA A 346 13.57 -29.61 10.58
N THR A 347 13.29 -30.86 10.97
CA THR A 347 14.31 -31.92 11.11
C THR A 347 14.95 -32.29 9.77
N GLU A 348 14.19 -32.33 8.69
CA GLU A 348 14.67 -32.62 7.34
C GLU A 348 15.60 -31.50 6.85
N LEU A 349 15.17 -30.24 6.99
CA LEU A 349 15.97 -29.08 6.56
C LEU A 349 17.25 -28.89 7.38
N LEU A 350 17.18 -29.09 8.70
CA LEU A 350 18.35 -29.06 9.56
C LEU A 350 19.37 -30.14 9.19
N ALA A 351 18.90 -31.36 8.90
CA ALA A 351 19.75 -32.46 8.44
C ALA A 351 20.42 -32.13 7.08
N ALA A 352 19.65 -31.57 6.13
CA ALA A 352 20.16 -31.19 4.82
C ALA A 352 21.25 -30.08 4.93
N LEU A 353 21.01 -29.06 5.76
CA LEU A 353 22.00 -28.00 6.03
C LEU A 353 23.28 -28.59 6.66
N SER A 354 23.14 -29.47 7.66
CA SER A 354 24.30 -30.06 8.33
C SER A 354 25.08 -30.99 7.41
N ALA A 355 24.41 -31.69 6.49
CA ALA A 355 25.07 -32.60 5.54
C ALA A 355 26.02 -31.87 4.57
N VAL A 356 25.74 -30.58 4.25
CA VAL A 356 26.62 -29.77 3.39
C VAL A 356 27.61 -28.91 4.18
N GLY A 357 27.63 -29.00 5.52
CA GLY A 357 28.59 -28.29 6.37
C GLY A 357 28.14 -26.99 7.00
N PHE A 358 26.83 -26.68 6.93
CA PHE A 358 26.27 -25.60 7.71
C PHE A 358 26.01 -25.99 9.16
N GLU A 359 26.21 -25.03 10.05
CA GLU A 359 25.83 -25.12 11.46
C GLU A 359 24.64 -24.23 11.73
N PRO A 360 23.43 -24.77 11.97
CA PRO A 360 22.26 -23.98 12.33
C PRO A 360 22.49 -23.23 13.64
N THR A 361 22.21 -21.91 13.65
CA THR A 361 22.46 -21.03 14.80
C THR A 361 21.20 -20.52 15.45
N ALA A 362 20.14 -20.31 14.69
CA ALA A 362 18.83 -19.94 15.23
C ALA A 362 17.69 -20.53 14.39
N ARG A 363 16.57 -20.72 15.05
CA ARG A 363 15.33 -21.19 14.43
C ARG A 363 14.16 -20.37 14.92
N ASP A 364 13.29 -19.96 13.99
CA ASP A 364 12.06 -19.23 14.26
C ASP A 364 11.00 -19.63 13.22
N GLY A 365 9.88 -18.97 13.19
CA GLY A 365 8.81 -19.17 12.23
C GLY A 365 7.71 -18.13 12.35
N ALA A 366 6.66 -18.25 11.54
CA ALA A 366 5.51 -17.37 11.62
C ALA A 366 4.22 -18.09 11.19
N GLY A 367 3.12 -17.70 11.83
CA GLY A 367 1.76 -18.11 11.48
C GLY A 367 1.44 -19.57 11.74
N LEU A 368 0.15 -19.88 11.70
CA LEU A 368 -0.40 -21.23 11.74
C LEU A 368 -1.75 -21.29 11.03
N TYR A 369 -2.67 -20.40 11.40
CA TYR A 369 -4.07 -20.43 10.96
C TYR A 369 -4.32 -19.66 9.68
N TRP A 370 -3.37 -18.82 9.24
CA TRP A 370 -3.54 -17.98 8.06
C TRP A 370 -3.94 -18.78 6.82
N ARG A 371 -3.42 -20.00 6.66
CA ARG A 371 -3.77 -20.88 5.54
C ARG A 371 -5.28 -21.17 5.45
N LEU A 372 -5.98 -21.23 6.58
CA LEU A 372 -7.45 -21.39 6.63
C LEU A 372 -8.19 -20.17 6.10
N VAL A 373 -7.60 -18.99 6.25
CA VAL A 373 -8.22 -17.71 5.89
C VAL A 373 -7.82 -17.26 4.48
N GLN A 374 -6.66 -17.67 4.02
CA GLN A 374 -6.08 -17.22 2.75
C GLN A 374 -6.96 -17.62 1.55
N VAL A 375 -7.48 -18.84 1.50
CA VAL A 375 -8.35 -19.28 0.40
C VAL A 375 -9.68 -18.52 0.40
N PRO A 376 -10.45 -18.43 1.51
CA PRO A 376 -11.62 -17.56 1.56
C PRO A 376 -11.32 -16.09 1.25
N ALA A 377 -10.18 -15.57 1.69
CA ALA A 377 -9.77 -14.19 1.42
C ALA A 377 -9.62 -13.90 -0.08
N LEU A 378 -9.20 -14.87 -0.89
CA LEU A 378 -9.13 -14.74 -2.34
C LEU A 378 -10.51 -14.58 -2.99
N LEU A 379 -11.56 -15.07 -2.35
CA LEU A 379 -12.94 -14.99 -2.84
C LEU A 379 -13.63 -13.67 -2.41
N LEU A 380 -13.08 -12.97 -1.42
CA LEU A 380 -13.64 -11.71 -0.91
C LEU A 380 -13.32 -10.53 -1.82
N PRO A 381 -14.20 -9.52 -1.92
CA PRO A 381 -13.85 -8.24 -2.53
C PRO A 381 -12.61 -7.62 -1.88
N ARG A 382 -11.75 -6.94 -2.65
CA ARG A 382 -10.48 -6.36 -2.15
C ARG A 382 -10.63 -5.51 -0.88
N ARG A 383 -11.74 -4.76 -0.76
CA ARG A 383 -12.03 -3.91 0.41
C ARG A 383 -12.23 -4.75 1.68
N LEU A 384 -12.90 -5.90 1.57
CA LEU A 384 -13.13 -6.81 2.69
C LEU A 384 -11.89 -7.66 3.01
N ALA A 385 -11.10 -8.02 2.00
CA ALA A 385 -9.86 -8.76 2.22
C ALA A 385 -8.85 -7.99 3.08
N ARG A 386 -8.81 -6.64 2.99
CA ARG A 386 -7.96 -5.79 3.86
C ARG A 386 -8.31 -5.90 5.35
N LEU A 387 -9.55 -6.26 5.68
CA LEU A 387 -9.95 -6.48 7.07
C LEU A 387 -9.24 -7.70 7.67
N LEU A 388 -8.71 -8.60 6.84
CA LEU A 388 -7.96 -9.77 7.26
C LEU A 388 -6.46 -9.50 7.49
N ASP A 389 -5.95 -8.33 7.10
CA ASP A 389 -4.52 -8.01 7.26
C ASP A 389 -4.10 -7.95 8.75
N ALA A 390 -4.97 -7.43 9.63
CA ALA A 390 -4.68 -7.37 11.06
C ALA A 390 -4.70 -8.77 11.72
N PRO A 391 -5.73 -9.63 11.50
CA PRO A 391 -5.70 -11.03 11.93
C PRO A 391 -4.50 -11.80 11.40
N GLN A 392 -4.10 -11.60 10.14
CA GLN A 392 -2.92 -12.25 9.57
C GLN A 392 -1.63 -11.85 10.30
N ARG A 393 -1.46 -10.55 10.57
CA ARG A 393 -0.30 -10.10 11.35
C ARG A 393 -0.29 -10.66 12.77
N LEU A 394 -1.46 -10.75 13.39
CA LEU A 394 -1.60 -11.34 14.72
C LEU A 394 -1.26 -12.83 14.71
N ASP A 395 -1.79 -13.59 13.74
CA ASP A 395 -1.44 -15.01 13.53
C ASP A 395 0.07 -15.18 13.36
N ALA A 396 0.71 -14.33 12.52
CA ALA A 396 2.14 -14.39 12.28
C ALA A 396 3.00 -14.05 13.50
N ARG A 397 2.46 -13.30 14.47
CA ARG A 397 3.16 -12.95 15.73
C ARG A 397 2.97 -13.97 16.84
N LEU A 398 1.79 -14.59 16.90
CA LEU A 398 1.43 -15.51 17.99
C LEU A 398 1.83 -16.96 17.68
N PHE A 399 1.94 -17.33 16.42
CA PHE A 399 2.22 -18.69 15.98
C PHE A 399 3.46 -18.75 15.10
N HIS A 400 4.28 -19.80 15.26
CA HIS A 400 5.58 -19.94 14.62
C HIS A 400 5.69 -21.28 13.87
N ARG A 401 4.63 -21.70 13.17
CA ARG A 401 4.54 -23.04 12.60
C ARG A 401 4.26 -23.13 11.10
N ALA A 402 3.70 -22.10 10.48
CA ALA A 402 3.35 -22.15 9.06
C ALA A 402 4.56 -21.89 8.14
N ASN A 403 5.54 -21.16 8.62
CA ASN A 403 6.82 -20.94 7.95
C ASN A 403 7.95 -21.30 8.88
N LEU A 404 9.08 -21.69 8.30
CA LEU A 404 10.31 -22.03 9.00
C LEU A 404 11.37 -21.01 8.61
N PHE A 405 11.92 -20.35 9.62
CA PHE A 405 12.99 -19.37 9.50
C PHE A 405 14.24 -19.91 10.18
N LEU A 406 15.36 -19.90 9.48
CA LEU A 406 16.62 -20.46 9.96
C LEU A 406 17.78 -19.50 9.67
N THR A 407 18.68 -19.41 10.63
CA THR A 407 20.03 -18.93 10.38
C THR A 407 21.01 -20.07 10.54
N ALA A 408 22.04 -20.08 9.72
CA ALA A 408 23.14 -21.04 9.83
C ALA A 408 24.47 -20.37 9.48
N THR A 409 25.57 -20.87 10.05
CA THR A 409 26.93 -20.43 9.70
C THR A 409 27.66 -21.52 8.92
N ARG A 410 28.52 -21.10 8.00
CA ARG A 410 29.45 -22.02 7.35
C ARG A 410 30.56 -22.38 8.34
N ARG A 411 30.76 -23.67 8.60
CA ARG A 411 31.95 -24.17 9.29
C ARG A 411 33.25 -23.96 8.50
#